data_cccb59eb8bf049cd31408711b9b1b3e4
#
_entry.id   cccb59eb8bf049cd31408711b9b1b3e4
#
_cell.length_a   1.000
_cell.length_b   1.000
_cell.length_c   1.000
_cell.angle_alpha   90.00
_cell.angle_beta   90.00
_cell.angle_gamma   90.00
#
_symmetry.space_group_name_H-M   'P 1'
#
loop_
_entity.id
_entity.type
_entity.pdbx_description
1 polymer ?
#
loop_
_entity_poly.entity_id
_entity_poly.type
_entity_poly.pdbx_seq_one_letter_code
_entity_poly.pdbx_strand_id
1 'polypeptide(L)'
;MRRWRIHPAEDTTLAAAVVGDVLSGVGTPLLATSYLKAMQRVMPVTFCTVFVVDAAGRIELVSAASSYGSTAERTSERYVAQRFDLLDPNMAWLAARKLPKRAQLWMGHQRADEVADPVYRAACYGDVGIRERASVLLLQPTGQRVAVSFYRSLAQPEFGAADFERIEAHATLLADATAAHGRSAVAAREPVEPVLASRLLKLSLREREVIGHLMAGRTAKEAARQIGVELTTVRTHQYRAFRRLGIRSQKELLRGAGPH
;
A
#
# COMPACT_ATOMS: atom_id res chain seq x y z
N MET A 1 -14.39 14.68 -9.61
CA MET A 1 -12.98 14.31 -9.37
C MET A 1 -12.02 15.32 -9.95
N ARG A 2 -11.00 15.79 -9.21
CA ARG A 2 -9.98 16.75 -9.65
C ARG A 2 -8.63 16.06 -9.81
N ARG A 3 -7.80 16.51 -10.80
CA ARG A 3 -6.40 16.08 -10.97
C ARG A 3 -5.54 17.25 -11.37
N TRP A 4 -4.31 17.27 -10.84
CA TRP A 4 -3.30 18.26 -11.24
C TRP A 4 -1.90 17.64 -11.17
N ARG A 5 -0.99 18.25 -11.90
CA ARG A 5 0.39 17.80 -11.91
C ARG A 5 1.11 18.25 -10.66
N ILE A 6 1.85 17.35 -10.03
CA ILE A 6 2.76 17.69 -8.93
C ILE A 6 4.09 18.13 -9.55
N HIS A 7 4.57 19.28 -9.12
CA HIS A 7 5.91 19.79 -9.41
C HIS A 7 6.69 19.73 -8.10
N PRO A 8 7.51 18.64 -7.89
CA PRO A 8 8.29 18.55 -6.65
C PRO A 8 9.19 19.77 -6.50
N ALA A 9 9.16 20.39 -5.33
CA ALA A 9 10.12 21.43 -5.00
C ALA A 9 11.50 20.80 -4.79
N GLU A 10 12.56 21.42 -5.33
CA GLU A 10 13.94 20.89 -5.25
C GLU A 10 14.45 20.83 -3.80
N ASP A 11 13.98 21.74 -2.93
CA ASP A 11 14.46 21.89 -1.55
C ASP A 11 13.43 21.48 -0.48
N THR A 12 12.64 20.42 -0.73
CA THR A 12 11.67 19.97 0.27
C THR A 12 12.36 19.25 1.43
N THR A 13 12.33 19.85 2.62
CA THR A 13 12.80 19.20 3.85
C THR A 13 11.73 18.27 4.41
N LEU A 14 12.05 16.99 4.54
CA LEU A 14 11.19 15.98 5.14
C LEU A 14 11.70 15.58 6.52
N ALA A 15 10.78 15.35 7.47
CA ALA A 15 11.14 14.86 8.79
C ALA A 15 11.74 13.45 8.71
N ALA A 16 12.90 13.24 9.33
CA ALA A 16 13.62 11.95 9.31
C ALA A 16 12.73 10.77 9.75
N ALA A 17 11.83 10.99 10.71
CA ALA A 17 10.90 9.97 11.19
C ALA A 17 9.90 9.53 10.09
N VAL A 18 9.44 10.46 9.24
CA VAL A 18 8.56 10.15 8.11
C VAL A 18 9.31 9.35 7.05
N VAL A 19 10.53 9.78 6.71
CA VAL A 19 11.41 9.06 5.77
C VAL A 19 11.69 7.65 6.27
N GLY A 20 12.06 7.50 7.55
CA GLY A 20 12.31 6.20 8.18
C GLY A 20 11.09 5.27 8.14
N ASP A 21 9.89 5.79 8.44
CA ASP A 21 8.67 5.00 8.35
C ASP A 21 8.38 4.55 6.90
N VAL A 22 8.48 5.43 5.91
CA VAL A 22 8.28 5.06 4.49
C VAL A 22 9.27 3.98 4.06
N LEU A 23 10.55 4.15 4.34
CA LEU A 23 11.60 3.21 3.91
C LEU A 23 11.48 1.85 4.61
N SER A 24 10.96 1.80 5.84
CA SER A 24 10.79 0.53 6.59
C SER A 24 9.84 -0.45 5.92
N GLY A 25 8.97 0.00 5.03
CA GLY A 25 8.03 -0.84 4.27
C GLY A 25 8.59 -1.38 2.96
N VAL A 26 9.70 -0.81 2.45
CA VAL A 26 10.27 -1.20 1.15
C VAL A 26 10.80 -2.63 1.22
N GLY A 27 10.43 -3.46 0.23
CA GLY A 27 10.80 -4.86 0.19
C GLY A 27 10.04 -5.77 1.18
N THR A 28 9.03 -5.25 1.87
CA THR A 28 8.24 -6.00 2.86
C THR A 28 6.74 -5.99 2.51
N PRO A 29 5.93 -6.94 3.04
CA PRO A 29 4.47 -6.91 2.87
C PRO A 29 3.78 -5.71 3.56
N LEU A 30 4.52 -4.89 4.31
CA LEU A 30 4.01 -3.77 5.11
C LEU A 30 4.07 -2.41 4.40
N LEU A 31 4.21 -2.38 3.06
CA LEU A 31 4.40 -1.13 2.32
C LEU A 31 3.32 -0.08 2.64
N ALA A 32 2.03 -0.44 2.48
CA ALA A 32 0.93 0.48 2.77
C ALA A 32 0.83 0.83 4.27
N THR A 33 1.16 -0.11 5.16
CA THR A 33 1.19 0.14 6.61
C THR A 33 2.24 1.19 6.96
N SER A 34 3.42 1.09 6.37
CA SER A 34 4.51 2.06 6.56
C SER A 34 4.14 3.44 6.01
N TYR A 35 3.49 3.50 4.84
CA TYR A 35 3.01 4.75 4.26
C TYR A 35 1.90 5.38 5.08
N LEU A 36 0.94 4.59 5.56
CA LEU A 36 -0.12 5.07 6.43
C LEU A 36 0.46 5.68 7.71
N LYS A 37 1.38 4.96 8.38
CA LYS A 37 2.06 5.43 9.59
C LYS A 37 2.85 6.72 9.35
N ALA A 38 3.59 6.80 8.25
CA ALA A 38 4.35 7.99 7.88
C ALA A 38 3.44 9.21 7.69
N MET A 39 2.34 9.05 6.93
CA MET A 39 1.43 10.15 6.65
C MET A 39 0.59 10.54 7.85
N GLN A 40 0.30 9.64 8.78
CA GLN A 40 -0.35 9.96 10.05
C GLN A 40 0.46 10.87 10.96
N ARG A 41 1.79 11.00 10.74
CA ARG A 41 2.61 11.97 11.46
C ARG A 41 2.38 13.41 10.99
N VAL A 42 1.87 13.59 9.78
CA VAL A 42 1.75 14.91 9.15
C VAL A 42 0.31 15.36 8.93
N MET A 43 -0.64 14.41 8.85
CA MET A 43 -2.06 14.73 8.69
C MET A 43 -2.96 13.55 9.09
N PRO A 44 -4.23 13.81 9.45
CA PRO A 44 -5.18 12.74 9.73
C PRO A 44 -5.55 11.97 8.45
N VAL A 45 -5.23 10.67 8.44
CA VAL A 45 -5.65 9.70 7.40
C VAL A 45 -5.99 8.36 8.05
N THR A 46 -6.97 7.66 7.51
CA THR A 46 -7.52 6.43 8.10
C THR A 46 -7.03 5.18 7.38
N PHE A 47 -6.90 5.25 6.05
CA PHE A 47 -6.52 4.11 5.23
C PHE A 47 -5.49 4.50 4.20
N CYS A 48 -4.69 3.52 3.76
CA CYS A 48 -3.76 3.65 2.65
C CYS A 48 -3.89 2.45 1.72
N THR A 49 -3.84 2.69 0.42
CA THR A 49 -3.67 1.63 -0.58
C THR A 49 -2.56 1.99 -1.55
N VAL A 50 -1.82 0.98 -2.00
CA VAL A 50 -0.83 1.09 -3.06
C VAL A 50 -1.20 0.09 -4.15
N PHE A 51 -1.44 0.59 -5.36
CA PHE A 51 -1.65 -0.22 -6.56
C PHE A 51 -0.52 0.02 -7.54
N VAL A 52 0.07 -1.05 -8.04
CA VAL A 52 1.03 -1.01 -9.15
C VAL A 52 0.40 -1.72 -10.33
N VAL A 53 0.43 -1.06 -11.49
CA VAL A 53 -0.18 -1.53 -12.73
C VAL A 53 0.91 -1.62 -13.79
N ASP A 54 0.96 -2.74 -14.52
CA ASP A 54 1.88 -2.97 -15.61
C ASP A 54 1.54 -2.14 -16.86
N ALA A 55 2.40 -2.24 -17.89
CA ALA A 55 2.18 -1.56 -19.16
C ALA A 55 0.92 -2.02 -19.90
N ALA A 56 0.43 -3.22 -19.63
CA ALA A 56 -0.80 -3.78 -20.20
C ALA A 56 -2.07 -3.40 -19.39
N GLY A 57 -1.93 -2.64 -18.30
CA GLY A 57 -3.04 -2.22 -17.45
C GLY A 57 -3.48 -3.27 -16.43
N ARG A 58 -2.66 -4.29 -16.16
CA ARG A 58 -2.94 -5.32 -15.15
C ARG A 58 -2.37 -4.91 -13.81
N ILE A 59 -3.14 -5.15 -12.76
CA ILE A 59 -2.67 -4.90 -11.40
C ILE A 59 -1.62 -5.96 -11.03
N GLU A 60 -0.39 -5.52 -10.75
CA GLU A 60 0.74 -6.38 -10.36
C GLU A 60 0.93 -6.44 -8.84
N LEU A 61 0.63 -5.34 -8.16
CA LEU A 61 0.81 -5.23 -6.72
C LEU A 61 -0.39 -4.53 -6.11
N VAL A 62 -0.85 -5.09 -5.00
CA VAL A 62 -1.81 -4.46 -4.10
C VAL A 62 -1.27 -4.54 -2.69
N SER A 63 -1.14 -3.38 -2.05
CA SER A 63 -0.86 -3.29 -0.61
C SER A 63 -1.88 -2.35 0.01
N ALA A 64 -2.44 -2.74 1.14
CA ALA A 64 -3.49 -1.98 1.81
C ALA A 64 -3.26 -1.97 3.32
N ALA A 65 -3.64 -0.87 3.98
CA ALA A 65 -3.51 -0.71 5.41
C ALA A 65 -4.65 0.11 5.99
N SER A 66 -5.08 -0.29 7.18
CA SER A 66 -6.11 0.37 7.98
C SER A 66 -5.54 0.82 9.32
N SER A 67 -5.97 1.99 9.80
CA SER A 67 -5.65 2.45 11.18
C SER A 67 -6.29 1.55 12.23
N TYR A 68 -7.42 0.95 11.90
CA TYR A 68 -8.16 0.02 12.75
C TYR A 68 -8.84 -1.05 11.91
N GLY A 69 -9.01 -2.25 12.48
CA GLY A 69 -9.62 -3.37 11.77
C GLY A 69 -8.83 -3.81 10.53
N SER A 70 -9.54 -4.17 9.46
CA SER A 70 -8.98 -4.61 8.18
C SER A 70 -9.84 -4.14 6.99
N THR A 71 -10.37 -2.94 7.09
CA THR A 71 -11.32 -2.40 6.10
C THR A 71 -10.66 -2.20 4.74
N ALA A 72 -9.50 -1.53 4.68
CA ALA A 72 -8.80 -1.27 3.43
C ALA A 72 -8.36 -2.58 2.75
N GLU A 73 -7.89 -3.55 3.54
CA GLU A 73 -7.42 -4.84 3.05
C GLU A 73 -8.57 -5.63 2.39
N ARG A 74 -9.70 -5.79 3.09
CA ARG A 74 -10.88 -6.48 2.54
C ARG A 74 -11.48 -5.75 1.34
N THR A 75 -11.53 -4.41 1.41
CA THR A 75 -12.03 -3.61 0.29
C THR A 75 -11.13 -3.73 -0.92
N SER A 76 -9.80 -3.79 -0.74
CA SER A 76 -8.85 -3.99 -1.83
C SER A 76 -8.97 -5.38 -2.46
N GLU A 77 -9.21 -6.43 -1.68
CA GLU A 77 -9.52 -7.77 -2.19
C GLU A 77 -10.79 -7.75 -3.06
N ARG A 78 -11.87 -7.13 -2.56
CA ARG A 78 -13.12 -6.95 -3.30
C ARG A 78 -12.93 -6.11 -4.56
N TYR A 79 -12.15 -5.04 -4.46
CA TYR A 79 -11.82 -4.14 -5.57
C TYR A 79 -11.18 -4.90 -6.75
N VAL A 80 -10.20 -5.74 -6.47
CA VAL A 80 -9.53 -6.57 -7.49
C VAL A 80 -10.47 -7.65 -8.03
N ALA A 81 -11.18 -8.35 -7.15
CA ALA A 81 -12.08 -9.46 -7.54
C ALA A 81 -13.23 -8.99 -8.45
N GLN A 82 -13.76 -7.80 -8.23
CA GLN A 82 -14.86 -7.23 -8.99
C GLN A 82 -14.42 -6.29 -10.13
N ARG A 83 -13.10 -6.21 -10.40
CA ARG A 83 -12.54 -5.37 -11.45
C ARG A 83 -12.96 -3.90 -11.35
N PHE A 84 -13.05 -3.36 -10.14
CA PHE A 84 -13.35 -1.95 -9.93
C PHE A 84 -12.27 -1.00 -10.46
N ASP A 85 -11.09 -1.53 -10.80
CA ASP A 85 -10.05 -0.81 -11.53
C ASP A 85 -10.57 -0.20 -12.85
N LEU A 86 -11.53 -0.84 -13.50
CA LEU A 86 -12.14 -0.35 -14.74
C LEU A 86 -13.13 0.80 -14.49
N LEU A 87 -13.70 0.91 -13.29
CA LEU A 87 -14.65 1.93 -12.87
C LEU A 87 -13.99 3.07 -12.08
N ASP A 88 -12.79 2.82 -11.55
CA ASP A 88 -12.01 3.81 -10.79
C ASP A 88 -11.46 4.89 -11.74
N PRO A 89 -11.87 6.17 -11.58
CA PRO A 89 -11.39 7.22 -12.47
C PRO A 89 -9.89 7.46 -12.44
N ASN A 90 -9.19 7.12 -11.35
CA ASN A 90 -7.72 7.21 -11.30
C ASN A 90 -7.07 6.11 -12.13
N MET A 91 -7.55 4.87 -11.97
CA MET A 91 -7.00 3.73 -12.69
C MET A 91 -7.30 3.83 -14.19
N ALA A 92 -8.53 4.17 -14.57
CA ALA A 92 -8.91 4.42 -15.95
C ALA A 92 -8.06 5.54 -16.59
N TRP A 93 -7.82 6.63 -15.84
CA TRP A 93 -6.97 7.72 -16.30
C TRP A 93 -5.51 7.29 -16.47
N LEU A 94 -4.95 6.55 -15.50
CA LEU A 94 -3.59 6.01 -15.60
C LEU A 94 -3.45 5.08 -16.82
N ALA A 95 -4.43 4.20 -17.04
CA ALA A 95 -4.41 3.25 -18.16
C ALA A 95 -4.46 3.94 -19.53
N ALA A 96 -5.22 5.05 -19.65
CA ALA A 96 -5.38 5.79 -20.90
C ALA A 96 -4.17 6.68 -21.26
N ARG A 97 -3.19 6.86 -20.36
CA ARG A 97 -2.06 7.77 -20.62
C ARG A 97 -0.99 7.12 -21.47
N LYS A 98 -0.50 7.90 -22.45
CA LYS A 98 0.71 7.58 -23.19
C LYS A 98 1.92 7.57 -22.26
N LEU A 99 2.92 6.76 -22.59
CA LEU A 99 4.17 6.71 -21.84
C LEU A 99 4.89 8.07 -21.88
N PRO A 100 5.23 8.65 -20.75
CA PRO A 100 5.95 9.91 -20.71
C PRO A 100 7.44 9.68 -21.01
N LYS A 101 8.14 10.70 -21.51
CA LYS A 101 9.60 10.67 -21.68
C LYS A 101 10.37 10.68 -20.34
N ARG A 102 9.77 11.22 -19.29
CA ARG A 102 10.29 11.29 -17.91
C ARG A 102 9.17 10.95 -16.93
N ALA A 103 9.53 10.45 -15.77
CA ALA A 103 8.56 10.19 -14.71
C ALA A 103 7.69 11.42 -14.41
N GLN A 104 6.41 11.21 -14.21
CA GLN A 104 5.44 12.27 -13.93
C GLN A 104 4.64 11.91 -12.68
N LEU A 105 4.54 12.87 -11.77
CA LEU A 105 3.72 12.80 -10.58
C LEU A 105 2.46 13.65 -10.75
N TRP A 106 1.33 13.10 -10.32
CA TRP A 106 0.04 13.76 -10.36
C TRP A 106 -0.70 13.55 -9.05
N MET A 107 -1.43 14.57 -8.61
CA MET A 107 -2.40 14.44 -7.54
C MET A 107 -3.76 14.10 -8.14
N GLY A 108 -4.47 13.14 -7.52
CA GLY A 108 -5.87 12.86 -7.77
C GLY A 108 -6.68 13.04 -6.49
N HIS A 109 -7.76 13.80 -6.54
CA HIS A 109 -8.69 13.96 -5.42
C HIS A 109 -10.10 13.58 -5.83
N GLN A 110 -10.76 12.78 -5.03
CA GLN A 110 -12.12 12.31 -5.27
C GLN A 110 -12.90 12.20 -3.96
N ARG A 111 -14.08 12.80 -3.94
CA ARG A 111 -15.07 12.64 -2.87
C ARG A 111 -15.96 11.43 -3.17
N ALA A 112 -16.54 10.84 -2.13
CA ALA A 112 -17.45 9.70 -2.26
C ALA A 112 -18.67 10.03 -3.14
N ASP A 113 -19.23 11.23 -3.01
CA ASP A 113 -20.38 11.70 -3.79
C ASP A 113 -20.08 11.92 -5.28
N GLU A 114 -18.82 12.13 -5.64
CA GLU A 114 -18.37 12.27 -7.03
C GLU A 114 -18.16 10.92 -7.76
N VAL A 115 -18.28 9.79 -7.06
CA VAL A 115 -18.14 8.46 -7.69
C VAL A 115 -19.40 8.15 -8.46
N ALA A 116 -19.29 8.04 -9.77
CA ALA A 116 -20.44 7.90 -10.68
C ALA A 116 -21.12 6.54 -10.56
N ASP A 117 -20.33 5.44 -10.57
CA ASP A 117 -20.88 4.08 -10.49
C ASP A 117 -21.40 3.79 -9.07
N PRO A 118 -22.70 3.44 -8.92
CA PRO A 118 -23.30 3.24 -7.61
C PRO A 118 -22.80 1.99 -6.89
N VAL A 119 -22.44 0.94 -7.62
CA VAL A 119 -21.94 -0.33 -7.04
C VAL A 119 -20.53 -0.13 -6.51
N TYR A 120 -19.66 0.50 -7.31
CA TYR A 120 -18.32 0.86 -6.89
C TYR A 120 -18.35 1.85 -5.71
N ARG A 121 -19.21 2.88 -5.78
CA ARG A 121 -19.38 3.85 -4.70
C ARG A 121 -19.82 3.19 -3.40
N ALA A 122 -20.85 2.33 -3.43
CA ALA A 122 -21.30 1.62 -2.25
C ALA A 122 -20.18 0.75 -1.67
N ALA A 123 -19.56 -0.10 -2.50
CA ALA A 123 -18.58 -1.07 -2.06
C ALA A 123 -17.28 -0.49 -1.51
N CYS A 124 -16.80 0.62 -2.11
CA CYS A 124 -15.48 1.17 -1.81
C CYS A 124 -15.50 2.48 -1.01
N TYR A 125 -16.66 3.07 -0.82
CA TYR A 125 -16.82 4.31 -0.04
C TYR A 125 -17.95 4.20 0.99
N GLY A 126 -19.18 3.91 0.56
CA GLY A 126 -20.36 3.94 1.43
C GLY A 126 -20.30 2.90 2.54
N ASP A 127 -20.22 1.61 2.18
CA ASP A 127 -20.23 0.48 3.14
C ASP A 127 -19.05 0.52 4.11
N VAL A 128 -17.97 1.21 3.74
CA VAL A 128 -16.72 1.28 4.51
C VAL A 128 -16.51 2.63 5.19
N GLY A 129 -17.47 3.55 5.07
CA GLY A 129 -17.44 4.84 5.73
C GLY A 129 -16.31 5.78 5.28
N ILE A 130 -15.93 5.74 4.00
CA ILE A 130 -14.93 6.62 3.41
C ILE A 130 -15.61 7.89 2.91
N ARG A 131 -15.08 9.05 3.31
CA ARG A 131 -15.50 10.37 2.87
C ARG A 131 -14.90 10.73 1.51
N GLU A 132 -13.59 10.57 1.40
CA GLU A 132 -12.83 11.00 0.23
C GLU A 132 -11.45 10.35 0.16
N ARG A 133 -10.82 10.50 -1.00
CA ARG A 133 -9.51 9.95 -1.33
C ARG A 133 -8.62 11.02 -1.96
N ALA A 134 -7.38 11.12 -1.49
CA ALA A 134 -6.27 11.81 -2.16
C ALA A 134 -5.23 10.79 -2.62
N SER A 135 -4.76 10.90 -3.87
CA SER A 135 -3.88 9.91 -4.48
C SER A 135 -2.67 10.56 -5.14
N VAL A 136 -1.48 10.05 -4.85
CA VAL A 136 -0.29 10.30 -5.66
C VAL A 136 -0.28 9.28 -6.79
N LEU A 137 -0.31 9.76 -8.02
CA LEU A 137 -0.31 8.96 -9.23
C LEU A 137 1.03 9.12 -9.93
N LEU A 138 1.72 8.01 -10.19
CA LEU A 138 3.01 8.01 -10.87
C LEU A 138 2.88 7.35 -12.23
N LEU A 139 3.39 8.03 -13.26
CA LEU A 139 3.57 7.51 -14.61
C LEU A 139 5.08 7.39 -14.87
N GLN A 140 5.56 6.19 -15.13
CA GLN A 140 6.96 5.95 -15.46
C GLN A 140 7.18 5.73 -16.96
N PRO A 141 8.38 6.11 -17.50
CA PRO A 141 8.75 5.83 -18.88
C PRO A 141 8.76 4.33 -19.22
N THR A 142 8.97 3.47 -18.22
CA THR A 142 8.96 2.01 -18.32
C THR A 142 7.57 1.41 -18.58
N GLY A 143 6.52 2.21 -18.48
CA GLY A 143 5.13 1.76 -18.57
C GLY A 143 4.50 1.40 -17.22
N GLN A 144 5.28 1.28 -16.16
CA GLN A 144 4.75 1.08 -14.82
C GLN A 144 3.95 2.30 -14.37
N ARG A 145 2.81 2.05 -13.79
CA ARG A 145 1.90 3.06 -13.23
C ARG A 145 1.61 2.73 -11.78
N VAL A 146 1.62 3.75 -10.94
CA VAL A 146 1.42 3.58 -9.49
C VAL A 146 0.34 4.53 -9.02
N ALA A 147 -0.52 4.05 -8.12
CA ALA A 147 -1.45 4.85 -7.36
C ALA A 147 -1.23 4.59 -5.86
N VAL A 148 -0.71 5.58 -5.15
CA VAL A 148 -0.64 5.60 -3.68
C VAL A 148 -1.78 6.46 -3.18
N SER A 149 -2.75 5.87 -2.51
CA SER A 149 -3.98 6.55 -2.11
C SER A 149 -4.15 6.58 -0.60
N PHE A 150 -4.48 7.76 -0.08
CA PHE A 150 -4.81 8.00 1.31
C PHE A 150 -6.28 8.37 1.42
N TYR A 151 -6.95 7.82 2.42
CA TYR A 151 -8.39 7.99 2.58
C TYR A 151 -8.71 8.58 3.94
N ARG A 152 -9.72 9.43 3.97
CA ARG A 152 -10.37 9.92 5.17
C ARG A 152 -11.72 9.24 5.36
N SER A 153 -11.96 8.79 6.58
CA SER A 153 -13.27 8.28 6.99
C SER A 153 -14.24 9.44 7.23
N LEU A 154 -15.52 9.12 7.34
CA LEU A 154 -16.57 10.10 7.67
C LEU A 154 -16.34 10.81 9.01
N ALA A 155 -15.56 10.21 9.91
CA ALA A 155 -15.20 10.81 11.22
C ALA A 155 -14.09 11.88 11.11
N GLN A 156 -13.44 12.03 9.96
CA GLN A 156 -12.36 13.00 9.74
C GLN A 156 -12.86 14.21 8.93
N PRO A 157 -12.24 15.40 9.08
CA PRO A 157 -12.56 16.55 8.24
C PRO A 157 -12.18 16.28 6.78
N GLU A 158 -12.69 17.08 5.86
CA GLU A 158 -12.29 17.02 4.44
C GLU A 158 -10.82 17.42 4.25
N PHE A 159 -10.18 16.93 3.17
CA PHE A 159 -8.85 17.40 2.78
C PHE A 159 -8.88 18.88 2.43
N GLY A 160 -8.07 19.67 3.13
CA GLY A 160 -7.84 21.08 2.83
C GLY A 160 -6.59 21.30 1.96
N ALA A 161 -6.36 22.54 1.55
CA ALA A 161 -5.19 22.92 0.75
C ALA A 161 -3.87 22.49 1.40
N ALA A 162 -3.73 22.75 2.70
CA ALA A 162 -2.53 22.34 3.46
C ALA A 162 -2.29 20.83 3.50
N ASP A 163 -3.35 20.01 3.41
CA ASP A 163 -3.19 18.55 3.35
C ASP A 163 -2.68 18.12 1.98
N PHE A 164 -3.16 18.72 0.90
CA PHE A 164 -2.64 18.47 -0.44
C PHE A 164 -1.17 18.90 -0.55
N GLU A 165 -0.79 20.05 -0.03
CA GLU A 165 0.61 20.50 0.04
C GLU A 165 1.50 19.48 0.78
N ARG A 166 1.02 18.94 1.91
CA ARG A 166 1.73 17.89 2.65
C ARG A 166 1.90 16.61 1.82
N ILE A 167 0.85 16.16 1.11
CA ILE A 167 0.95 14.99 0.24
C ILE A 167 1.92 15.26 -0.90
N GLU A 168 1.87 16.42 -1.53
CA GLU A 168 2.76 16.82 -2.62
C GLU A 168 4.23 16.85 -2.18
N ALA A 169 4.51 17.40 -0.99
CA ALA A 169 5.84 17.42 -0.41
C ALA A 169 6.44 16.01 -0.23
N HIS A 170 5.60 15.01 0.01
CA HIS A 170 6.04 13.61 0.20
C HIS A 170 5.91 12.75 -1.05
N ALA A 171 5.35 13.29 -2.16
CA ALA A 171 4.99 12.51 -3.33
C ALA A 171 6.20 11.81 -3.99
N THR A 172 7.34 12.50 -4.10
CA THR A 172 8.58 11.91 -4.65
C THR A 172 9.08 10.75 -3.79
N LEU A 173 9.13 10.93 -2.46
CA LEU A 173 9.54 9.88 -1.54
C LEU A 173 8.65 8.64 -1.65
N LEU A 174 7.32 8.81 -1.67
CA LEU A 174 6.35 7.71 -1.80
C LEU A 174 6.49 6.99 -3.15
N ALA A 175 6.69 7.74 -4.24
CA ALA A 175 6.86 7.22 -5.58
C ALA A 175 8.17 6.41 -5.71
N ASP A 176 9.29 6.96 -5.24
CA ASP A 176 10.60 6.32 -5.31
C ASP A 176 10.68 5.08 -4.41
N ALA A 177 10.09 5.16 -3.22
CA ALA A 177 10.00 4.02 -2.31
C ALA A 177 9.14 2.89 -2.93
N THR A 178 8.03 3.22 -3.62
CA THR A 178 7.22 2.22 -4.33
C THR A 178 7.99 1.61 -5.50
N ALA A 179 8.72 2.41 -6.27
CA ALA A 179 9.58 1.91 -7.35
C ALA A 179 10.71 1.01 -6.81
N ALA A 180 11.33 1.38 -5.69
CA ALA A 180 12.33 0.56 -5.02
C ALA A 180 11.75 -0.76 -4.52
N HIS A 181 10.53 -0.74 -3.92
CA HIS A 181 9.81 -1.93 -3.51
C HIS A 181 9.55 -2.87 -4.70
N GLY A 182 9.09 -2.35 -5.84
CA GLY A 182 8.90 -3.13 -7.07
C GLY A 182 10.18 -3.80 -7.55
N ARG A 183 11.32 -3.09 -7.55
CA ARG A 183 12.63 -3.68 -7.90
C ARG A 183 13.07 -4.75 -6.92
N SER A 184 12.87 -4.55 -5.62
CA SER A 184 13.19 -5.55 -4.60
C SER A 184 12.32 -6.80 -4.74
N ALA A 185 11.04 -6.64 -5.07
CA ALA A 185 10.13 -7.73 -5.35
C ALA A 185 10.50 -8.50 -6.63
N VAL A 186 11.04 -7.82 -7.64
CA VAL A 186 11.54 -8.45 -8.87
C VAL A 186 12.89 -9.15 -8.63
N ALA A 187 13.79 -8.56 -7.84
CA ALA A 187 15.07 -9.18 -7.47
C ALA A 187 14.90 -10.36 -6.49
N ALA A 188 13.87 -10.32 -5.65
CA ALA A 188 13.44 -11.44 -4.82
C ALA A 188 12.62 -12.51 -5.59
N ARG A 189 12.29 -12.24 -6.84
CA ARG A 189 11.76 -13.19 -7.85
C ARG A 189 12.87 -14.00 -8.55
N GLU A 190 13.81 -14.54 -7.83
CA GLU A 190 14.09 -15.95 -8.04
C GLU A 190 12.78 -16.65 -7.64
N PRO A 191 12.30 -17.67 -8.34
CA PRO A 191 10.89 -18.02 -8.34
C PRO A 191 10.41 -18.40 -6.95
N VAL A 192 9.97 -17.41 -6.18
CA VAL A 192 9.06 -17.66 -5.06
C VAL A 192 7.81 -18.19 -5.73
N GLU A 193 7.56 -19.48 -5.59
CA GLU A 193 6.42 -20.15 -6.21
C GLU A 193 5.16 -19.29 -6.08
N PRO A 194 4.34 -19.19 -7.13
CA PRO A 194 3.06 -18.48 -7.11
C PRO A 194 2.17 -18.87 -5.92
N VAL A 195 2.42 -20.04 -5.36
CA VAL A 195 1.78 -20.63 -4.18
C VAL A 195 2.06 -19.85 -2.89
N LEU A 196 3.27 -19.31 -2.66
CA LEU A 196 3.56 -18.58 -1.41
C LEU A 196 2.94 -17.18 -1.42
N ALA A 197 2.99 -16.48 -2.54
CA ALA A 197 2.34 -15.17 -2.68
C ALA A 197 0.83 -15.28 -2.45
N SER A 198 0.16 -16.30 -3.03
CA SER A 198 -1.26 -16.55 -2.79
C SER A 198 -1.58 -16.97 -1.35
N ARG A 199 -0.66 -17.63 -0.66
CA ARG A 199 -0.81 -18.00 0.75
C ARG A 199 -0.61 -16.81 1.69
N LEU A 200 0.30 -15.89 1.38
CA LEU A 200 0.47 -14.62 2.13
C LEU A 200 -0.80 -13.79 2.14
N LEU A 201 -1.56 -13.78 1.04
CA LEU A 201 -2.86 -13.10 0.95
C LEU A 201 -3.92 -13.70 1.88
N LYS A 202 -3.79 -14.98 2.27
CA LYS A 202 -4.72 -15.67 3.18
C LYS A 202 -4.40 -15.45 4.67
N LEU A 203 -3.31 -14.77 5.00
CA LEU A 203 -2.96 -14.42 6.37
C LEU A 203 -3.87 -13.29 6.89
N SER A 204 -4.25 -13.37 8.16
CA SER A 204 -4.91 -12.25 8.84
C SER A 204 -3.96 -11.05 8.96
N LEU A 205 -4.50 -9.86 9.24
CA LEU A 205 -3.72 -8.63 9.40
C LEU A 205 -2.56 -8.82 10.40
N ARG A 206 -2.85 -9.39 11.58
CA ARG A 206 -1.85 -9.63 12.63
C ARG A 206 -0.82 -10.69 12.23
N GLU A 207 -1.24 -11.71 11.50
CA GLU A 207 -0.30 -12.70 10.96
C GLU A 207 0.63 -12.09 9.90
N ARG A 208 0.11 -11.24 9.01
CA ARG A 208 0.91 -10.50 8.02
C ARG A 208 1.90 -9.55 8.69
N GLU A 209 1.46 -8.81 9.70
CA GLU A 209 2.29 -7.89 10.47
C GLU A 209 3.47 -8.64 11.12
N VAL A 210 3.19 -9.75 11.80
CA VAL A 210 4.23 -10.60 12.41
C VAL A 210 5.18 -11.16 11.35
N ILE A 211 4.65 -11.71 10.25
CA ILE A 211 5.46 -12.24 9.14
C ILE A 211 6.33 -11.17 8.50
N GLY A 212 5.81 -9.95 8.31
CA GLY A 212 6.58 -8.82 7.80
C GLY A 212 7.80 -8.48 8.67
N HIS A 213 7.65 -8.50 9.99
CA HIS A 213 8.77 -8.30 10.90
C HIS A 213 9.80 -9.43 10.82
N LEU A 214 9.33 -10.70 10.73
CA LEU A 214 10.21 -11.86 10.61
C LEU A 214 10.96 -11.88 9.28
N MET A 215 10.31 -11.46 8.17
CA MET A 215 10.95 -11.34 6.86
C MET A 215 11.99 -10.22 6.83
N ALA A 216 11.80 -9.16 7.63
CA ALA A 216 12.81 -8.11 7.84
C ALA A 216 13.98 -8.58 8.76
N GLY A 217 14.11 -9.87 9.01
CA GLY A 217 15.18 -10.46 9.84
C GLY A 217 15.03 -10.27 11.35
N ARG A 218 13.90 -9.71 11.81
CA ARG A 218 13.66 -9.48 13.23
C ARG A 218 13.28 -10.79 13.94
N THR A 219 13.70 -10.89 15.20
CA THR A 219 13.26 -11.98 16.10
C THR A 219 11.80 -11.75 16.54
N ALA A 220 11.12 -12.78 16.99
CA ALA A 220 9.77 -12.66 17.57
C ALA A 220 9.72 -11.67 18.75
N LYS A 221 10.81 -11.53 19.53
CA LYS A 221 10.92 -10.58 20.65
C LYS A 221 10.99 -9.12 20.14
N GLU A 222 11.73 -8.88 19.09
CA GLU A 222 11.82 -7.56 18.45
C GLU A 222 10.51 -7.20 17.76
N ALA A 223 9.87 -8.14 17.08
CA ALA A 223 8.54 -7.98 16.50
C ALA A 223 7.51 -7.61 17.58
N ALA A 224 7.52 -8.29 18.74
CA ALA A 224 6.62 -8.00 19.85
C ALA A 224 6.76 -6.56 20.38
N ARG A 225 8.00 -6.08 20.51
CA ARG A 225 8.28 -4.69 20.90
C ARG A 225 7.78 -3.67 19.87
N GLN A 226 7.97 -3.97 18.59
CA GLN A 226 7.56 -3.06 17.50
C GLN A 226 6.05 -2.98 17.33
N ILE A 227 5.37 -4.11 17.49
CA ILE A 227 3.90 -4.21 17.35
C ILE A 227 3.19 -3.73 18.63
N GLY A 228 3.89 -3.67 19.77
CA GLY A 228 3.32 -3.28 21.07
C GLY A 228 2.43 -4.36 21.69
N VAL A 229 2.82 -5.64 21.53
CA VAL A 229 2.08 -6.78 22.09
C VAL A 229 3.04 -7.75 22.81
N GLU A 230 2.48 -8.66 23.60
CA GLU A 230 3.25 -9.69 24.29
C GLU A 230 3.91 -10.68 23.33
N LEU A 231 5.10 -11.18 23.70
CA LEU A 231 5.84 -12.18 22.93
C LEU A 231 5.02 -13.44 22.65
N THR A 232 4.20 -13.87 23.60
CA THR A 232 3.30 -15.01 23.49
C THR A 232 2.27 -14.81 22.38
N THR A 233 1.76 -13.61 22.25
CA THR A 233 0.81 -13.20 21.20
C THR A 233 1.48 -13.26 19.81
N VAL A 234 2.71 -12.73 19.69
CA VAL A 234 3.48 -12.82 18.45
C VAL A 234 3.76 -14.26 18.06
N ARG A 235 4.16 -15.11 19.00
CA ARG A 235 4.40 -16.54 18.75
C ARG A 235 3.14 -17.29 18.31
N THR A 236 2.00 -16.93 18.85
CA THR A 236 0.70 -17.50 18.43
C THR A 236 0.38 -17.13 17.00
N HIS A 237 0.55 -15.86 16.61
CA HIS A 237 0.34 -15.40 15.23
C HIS A 237 1.38 -15.99 14.27
N GLN A 238 2.66 -16.07 14.68
CA GLN A 238 3.72 -16.72 13.92
C GLN A 238 3.39 -18.20 13.64
N TYR A 239 2.98 -18.95 14.67
CA TYR A 239 2.60 -20.36 14.50
C TYR A 239 1.45 -20.54 13.52
N ARG A 240 0.38 -19.74 13.66
CA ARG A 240 -0.78 -19.78 12.75
C ARG A 240 -0.39 -19.41 11.31
N ALA A 241 0.42 -18.37 11.15
CA ALA A 241 0.93 -17.94 9.87
C ALA A 241 1.80 -19.03 9.21
N PHE A 242 2.74 -19.62 9.95
CA PHE A 242 3.60 -20.66 9.42
C PHE A 242 2.80 -21.89 8.97
N ARG A 243 1.77 -22.29 9.73
CA ARG A 243 0.85 -23.37 9.28
C ARG A 243 0.12 -23.01 7.97
N ARG A 244 -0.37 -21.78 7.83
CA ARG A 244 -1.06 -21.34 6.61
C ARG A 244 -0.12 -21.23 5.41
N LEU A 245 1.13 -20.84 5.65
CA LEU A 245 2.17 -20.74 4.63
C LEU A 245 2.78 -22.11 4.28
N GLY A 246 2.56 -23.13 5.10
CA GLY A 246 3.15 -24.46 4.91
C GLY A 246 4.64 -24.52 5.22
N ILE A 247 5.15 -23.59 6.06
CA ILE A 247 6.55 -23.52 6.50
C ILE A 247 6.69 -23.89 7.99
N ARG A 248 7.88 -24.29 8.40
CA ARG A 248 8.16 -24.75 9.77
C ARG A 248 9.11 -23.82 10.52
N SER A 249 9.82 -22.93 9.83
CA SER A 249 10.85 -22.09 10.44
C SER A 249 10.95 -20.71 9.76
N GLN A 250 11.49 -19.73 10.52
CA GLN A 250 11.84 -18.43 9.97
C GLN A 250 12.91 -18.53 8.87
N LYS A 251 13.80 -19.52 8.96
CA LYS A 251 14.82 -19.78 7.95
C LYS A 251 14.17 -20.18 6.60
N GLU A 252 13.11 -20.98 6.62
CA GLU A 252 12.33 -21.31 5.43
C GLU A 252 11.60 -20.09 4.89
N LEU A 253 11.02 -19.24 5.77
CA LEU A 253 10.41 -18.00 5.39
C LEU A 253 11.40 -17.07 4.65
N LEU A 254 12.62 -16.92 5.17
CA LEU A 254 13.68 -16.07 4.60
C LEU A 254 14.28 -16.65 3.30
N ARG A 255 14.23 -17.95 3.10
CA ARG A 255 14.69 -18.62 1.88
C ARG A 255 13.66 -18.60 0.75
N GLY A 256 12.45 -18.01 0.99
CA GLY A 256 11.39 -17.97 -0.01
C GLY A 256 10.66 -19.29 -0.17
N ALA A 257 10.74 -20.19 0.84
CA ALA A 257 10.04 -21.48 0.86
C ALA A 257 10.16 -22.28 -0.46
N GLY A 258 11.33 -22.30 -1.04
CA GLY A 258 11.64 -23.22 -2.14
C GLY A 258 11.70 -24.66 -1.62
N PRO A 259 11.10 -25.63 -2.33
CA PRO A 259 11.26 -27.03 -2.00
C PRO A 259 12.70 -27.50 -2.26
N HIS A 260 13.14 -28.43 -1.45
CA HIS A 260 14.27 -29.30 -1.76
C HIS A 260 13.85 -30.32 -2.79
#